data_2a8f08d4233b37b3091e345727020ec7
#
_entry.id   2a8f08d4233b37b3091e345727020ec7
#
_cell.length_a   1.000
_cell.length_b   1.000
_cell.length_c   1.000
_cell.angle_alpha   90.00
_cell.angle_beta   90.00
_cell.angle_gamma   90.00
#
_symmetry.space_group_name_H-M   'P 1'
#
loop_
_entity.id
_entity.type
_entity.pdbx_description
1 polymer ?
#
loop_
_entity_poly.entity_id
_entity_poly.type
_entity_poly.pdbx_seq_one_letter_code
_entity_poly.pdbx_strand_id
1 'polypeptide(L)'
;KKMFFENIALSCARCHVIGGQGGEVGPALDGIGSRADRNYLLESIVNPSAKIAEGYDFFLIMLKNGSGHAGIINKETATELLLNSPEDGLVTVKTADIKERIKGPSGMPPGLQMIVSKRELRDLIEYLASQKNEVR
;
A
#
# COMPACT_ATOMS: atom_id res chain seq x y z
N LYS A 1 16.02 -8.30 1.47
CA LYS A 1 15.66 -8.13 0.06
C LYS A 1 14.73 -9.24 -0.43
N LYS A 2 15.09 -10.51 -0.20
CA LYS A 2 14.25 -11.66 -0.60
C LYS A 2 12.85 -11.60 -0.03
N MET A 3 12.69 -11.23 1.25
CA MET A 3 11.37 -11.13 1.89
C MET A 3 10.47 -10.11 1.21
N PHE A 4 11.04 -9.02 0.70
CA PHE A 4 10.28 -7.98 0.00
C PHE A 4 9.87 -8.39 -1.41
N PHE A 5 10.82 -8.89 -2.21
CA PHE A 5 10.59 -9.13 -3.64
C PHE A 5 10.12 -10.54 -3.98
N GLU A 6 10.54 -11.54 -3.22
CA GLU A 6 10.38 -12.95 -3.59
C GLU A 6 9.37 -13.71 -2.72
N ASN A 7 8.99 -13.16 -1.56
CA ASN A 7 8.00 -13.81 -0.71
C ASN A 7 6.58 -13.54 -1.21
N ILE A 8 5.99 -14.53 -1.87
CA ILE A 8 4.66 -14.44 -2.48
C ILE A 8 3.57 -14.24 -1.42
N ALA A 9 3.74 -14.84 -0.24
CA ALA A 9 2.75 -14.72 0.84
C ALA A 9 2.68 -13.30 1.41
N LEU A 10 3.83 -12.63 1.53
CA LEU A 10 3.89 -11.22 1.95
C LEU A 10 3.44 -10.27 0.86
N SER A 11 3.84 -10.54 -0.38
CA SER A 11 3.48 -9.75 -1.57
C SER A 11 3.79 -8.25 -1.47
N CYS A 12 4.83 -7.86 -0.74
CA CYS A 12 5.18 -6.44 -0.52
C CYS A 12 5.37 -5.69 -1.85
N ALA A 13 6.10 -6.28 -2.78
CA ALA A 13 6.40 -5.69 -4.08
C ALA A 13 5.17 -5.58 -5.00
N ARG A 14 4.06 -6.21 -4.66
CA ARG A 14 2.81 -6.03 -5.42
C ARG A 14 2.28 -4.61 -5.33
N CYS A 15 2.50 -3.96 -4.18
CA CYS A 15 1.96 -2.64 -3.89
C CYS A 15 3.02 -1.55 -3.70
N HIS A 16 4.25 -1.93 -3.41
CA HIS A 16 5.33 -0.97 -3.12
C HIS A 16 6.47 -1.07 -4.11
N VAL A 17 7.05 0.08 -4.42
CA VAL A 17 8.23 0.20 -5.29
C VAL A 17 9.48 0.41 -4.44
N ILE A 18 10.56 -0.29 -4.78
CA ILE A 18 11.93 -0.01 -4.36
C ILE A 18 12.84 -0.17 -5.59
N GLY A 19 13.64 0.83 -5.88
CA GLY A 19 14.59 0.79 -7.01
C GLY A 19 13.90 0.64 -8.37
N GLY A 20 12.72 1.20 -8.53
CA GLY A 20 11.94 1.11 -9.78
C GLY A 20 11.24 -0.23 -10.00
N GLN A 21 11.27 -1.14 -9.03
CA GLN A 21 10.62 -2.45 -9.11
C GLN A 21 9.47 -2.54 -8.13
N GLY A 22 8.29 -2.91 -8.61
CA GLY A 22 7.11 -3.10 -7.79
C GLY A 22 5.89 -2.36 -8.28
N GLY A 23 4.79 -2.47 -7.53
CA GLY A 23 3.52 -1.81 -7.82
C GLY A 23 3.39 -0.46 -7.11
N GLU A 24 2.48 0.36 -7.60
CA GLU A 24 2.31 1.75 -7.13
C GLU A 24 1.02 1.98 -6.32
N VAL A 25 0.39 0.91 -5.84
CA VAL A 25 -0.81 1.03 -4.99
C VAL A 25 -0.48 1.59 -3.61
N GLY A 26 0.66 1.20 -3.07
CA GLY A 26 1.21 1.77 -1.84
C GLY A 26 2.29 2.81 -2.13
N PRO A 27 2.77 3.53 -1.08
CA PRO A 27 3.86 4.49 -1.26
C PRO A 27 5.15 3.82 -1.68
N ALA A 28 5.95 4.52 -2.49
CA ALA A 28 7.31 4.10 -2.81
C ALA A 28 8.15 4.05 -1.52
N LEU A 29 8.93 2.99 -1.37
CA LEU A 29 9.74 2.77 -0.18
C LEU A 29 11.23 3.10 -0.37
N ASP A 30 11.58 3.69 -1.51
CA ASP A 30 12.91 4.26 -1.69
C ASP A 30 13.18 5.28 -0.60
N GLY A 31 14.31 5.15 0.07
CA GLY A 31 14.69 6.06 1.15
C GLY A 31 13.86 5.96 2.43
N ILE A 32 13.01 4.94 2.58
CA ILE A 32 12.14 4.79 3.76
C ILE A 32 12.95 4.76 5.07
N GLY A 33 14.12 4.16 5.05
CA GLY A 33 15.00 4.08 6.21
C GLY A 33 15.59 5.42 6.66
N SER A 34 15.50 6.47 5.83
CA SER A 34 15.91 7.82 6.19
C SER A 34 14.81 8.64 6.87
N ARG A 35 13.53 8.23 6.67
CA ARG A 35 12.37 8.98 7.20
C ARG A 35 11.53 8.21 8.20
N ALA A 36 11.84 6.94 8.44
CA ALA A 36 11.13 6.09 9.38
C ALA A 36 12.12 5.26 10.19
N ASP A 37 11.90 5.13 11.49
CA ASP A 37 12.69 4.26 12.34
C ASP A 37 12.17 2.81 12.31
N ARG A 38 12.90 1.89 12.93
CA ARG A 38 12.53 0.47 12.95
C ARG A 38 11.20 0.22 13.64
N ASN A 39 10.86 0.97 14.68
CA ASN A 39 9.58 0.84 15.38
C ASN A 39 8.41 1.23 14.48
N TYR A 40 8.56 2.31 13.72
CA TYR A 40 7.55 2.74 12.74
C TYR A 40 7.37 1.69 11.64
N LEU A 41 8.47 1.15 11.10
CA LEU A 41 8.42 0.11 10.08
C LEU A 41 7.72 -1.15 10.60
N LEU A 42 8.04 -1.57 11.82
CA LEU A 42 7.40 -2.73 12.45
C LEU A 42 5.90 -2.48 12.67
N GLU A 43 5.53 -1.32 13.20
CA GLU A 43 4.12 -0.95 13.40
C GLU A 43 3.34 -0.96 12.09
N SER A 44 3.94 -0.46 11.02
CA SER A 44 3.30 -0.40 9.69
C SER A 44 2.99 -1.80 9.14
N ILE A 45 3.77 -2.81 9.50
CA ILE A 45 3.54 -4.19 9.10
C ILE A 45 2.57 -4.90 10.04
N VAL A 46 2.74 -4.73 11.34
CA VAL A 46 1.96 -5.44 12.39
C VAL A 46 0.57 -4.82 12.56
N ASN A 47 0.48 -3.50 12.48
CA ASN A 47 -0.77 -2.75 12.62
C ASN A 47 -0.88 -1.69 11.51
N PRO A 48 -1.13 -2.12 10.26
CA PRO A 48 -1.02 -1.24 9.10
C PRO A 48 -2.06 -0.10 9.08
N SER A 49 -3.14 -0.21 9.83
CA SER A 49 -4.16 0.85 9.92
C SER A 49 -3.88 1.89 11.01
N ALA A 50 -2.85 1.69 11.85
CA ALA A 50 -2.51 2.63 12.93
C ALA A 50 -2.06 3.99 12.38
N LYS A 51 -1.25 3.98 11.33
CA LYS A 51 -0.76 5.18 10.65
C LYS A 51 -0.72 4.93 9.16
N ILE A 52 -1.62 5.55 8.43
CA ILE A 52 -1.67 5.45 6.96
C ILE A 52 -1.05 6.72 6.38
N ALA A 53 -0.11 6.55 5.44
CA ALA A 53 0.55 7.68 4.78
C ALA A 53 -0.49 8.57 4.09
N GLU A 54 -0.26 9.88 4.09
CA GLU A 54 -1.14 10.85 3.43
C GLU A 54 -1.30 10.50 1.95
N GLY A 55 -2.54 10.52 1.45
CA GLY A 55 -2.88 10.18 0.07
C GLY A 55 -3.03 8.67 -0.18
N TYR A 56 -2.84 7.84 0.82
CA TYR A 56 -2.93 6.37 0.70
C TYR A 56 -4.08 5.76 1.48
N ASP A 57 -5.07 6.57 1.85
CA ASP A 57 -6.33 6.05 2.38
C ASP A 57 -7.00 5.12 1.37
N PHE A 58 -7.55 4.03 1.85
CA PHE A 58 -8.16 3.01 1.02
C PHE A 58 -9.68 3.15 1.04
N PHE A 59 -10.29 3.19 -0.15
CA PHE A 59 -11.73 3.38 -0.29
C PHE A 59 -12.39 2.22 -1.01
N LEU A 60 -13.60 1.90 -0.58
CA LEU A 60 -14.53 1.08 -1.35
C LEU A 60 -15.50 2.01 -2.08
N ILE A 61 -15.51 1.93 -3.40
CA ILE A 61 -16.39 2.72 -4.26
C ILE A 61 -17.49 1.79 -4.76
N MET A 62 -18.70 1.97 -4.23
CA MET A 62 -19.86 1.22 -4.65
C MET A 62 -20.57 1.95 -5.79
N LEU A 63 -20.85 1.25 -6.88
CA LEU A 63 -21.52 1.81 -8.04
C LEU A 63 -23.03 1.53 -7.99
N LYS A 64 -23.79 2.37 -8.68
CA LYS A 64 -25.25 2.24 -8.77
C LYS A 64 -25.72 0.95 -9.42
N ASN A 65 -24.88 0.32 -10.26
CA ASN A 65 -25.18 -0.98 -10.90
C ASN A 65 -24.93 -2.18 -9.97
N GLY A 66 -24.53 -1.96 -8.71
CA GLY A 66 -24.25 -3.02 -7.74
C GLY A 66 -22.81 -3.53 -7.74
N SER A 67 -21.98 -3.13 -8.70
CA SER A 67 -20.55 -3.47 -8.69
C SER A 67 -19.77 -2.51 -7.80
N GLY A 68 -18.50 -2.80 -7.57
CA GLY A 68 -17.63 -1.95 -6.75
C GLY A 68 -16.17 -2.14 -7.06
N HIS A 69 -15.37 -1.15 -6.66
CA HIS A 69 -13.92 -1.17 -6.75
C HIS A 69 -13.33 -0.70 -5.44
N ALA A 70 -12.23 -1.31 -5.03
CA ALA A 70 -11.51 -0.92 -3.82
C ALA A 70 -10.09 -0.49 -4.17
N GLY A 71 -9.62 0.61 -3.62
CA GLY A 71 -8.26 1.09 -3.89
C GLY A 71 -7.98 2.48 -3.35
N ILE A 72 -6.89 3.04 -3.85
CA ILE A 72 -6.40 4.37 -3.54
C ILE A 72 -6.91 5.35 -4.59
N ILE A 73 -7.41 6.50 -4.16
CA ILE A 73 -7.81 7.57 -5.10
C ILE A 73 -6.55 8.32 -5.55
N ASN A 74 -6.17 8.14 -6.82
CA ASN A 74 -5.03 8.82 -7.40
C ASN A 74 -5.35 10.24 -7.85
N LYS A 75 -6.55 10.44 -8.40
CA LYS A 75 -7.00 11.73 -8.91
C LYS A 75 -8.52 11.79 -8.87
N GLU A 76 -9.04 12.96 -8.57
CA GLU A 76 -10.47 13.21 -8.60
C GLU A 76 -10.74 14.55 -9.28
N THR A 77 -11.72 14.54 -10.21
CA THR A 77 -12.25 15.74 -10.85
C THR A 77 -13.73 15.85 -10.54
N ALA A 78 -14.39 16.90 -11.01
CA ALA A 78 -15.84 17.07 -10.81
C ALA A 78 -16.68 15.93 -11.44
N THR A 79 -16.15 15.24 -12.45
CA THR A 79 -16.88 14.25 -13.26
C THR A 79 -16.33 12.83 -13.17
N GLU A 80 -15.09 12.67 -12.74
CA GLU A 80 -14.38 11.38 -12.75
C GLU A 80 -13.51 11.20 -11.52
N LEU A 81 -13.33 9.92 -11.14
CA LEU A 81 -12.43 9.45 -10.09
C LEU A 81 -11.49 8.43 -10.70
N LEU A 82 -10.17 8.65 -10.57
CA LEU A 82 -9.17 7.66 -10.95
C LEU A 82 -8.74 6.89 -9.71
N LEU A 83 -9.08 5.60 -9.69
CA LEU A 83 -8.80 4.68 -8.59
C LEU A 83 -7.69 3.73 -8.99
N ASN A 84 -6.69 3.57 -8.11
CA ASN A 84 -5.67 2.53 -8.25
C ASN A 84 -6.04 1.35 -7.36
N SER A 85 -6.55 0.28 -7.98
CA SER A 85 -7.01 -0.91 -7.31
C SER A 85 -5.96 -2.02 -7.36
N PRO A 86 -5.65 -2.69 -6.24
CA PRO A 86 -4.74 -3.84 -6.25
C PRO A 86 -5.24 -4.99 -7.12
N GLU A 87 -6.56 -5.11 -7.29
CA GLU A 87 -7.18 -6.19 -8.06
C GLU A 87 -7.46 -5.80 -9.50
N ASP A 88 -7.97 -4.58 -9.71
CA ASP A 88 -8.47 -4.13 -11.01
C ASP A 88 -7.50 -3.23 -11.77
N GLY A 89 -6.40 -2.81 -11.14
CA GLY A 89 -5.47 -1.84 -11.70
C GLY A 89 -6.04 -0.42 -11.66
N LEU A 90 -5.63 0.42 -12.60
CA LEU A 90 -6.15 1.79 -12.72
C LEU A 90 -7.54 1.76 -13.35
N VAL A 91 -8.51 2.26 -12.59
CA VAL A 91 -9.93 2.29 -13.00
C VAL A 91 -10.42 3.74 -12.97
N THR A 92 -11.01 4.17 -14.08
CA THR A 92 -11.70 5.47 -14.15
C THR A 92 -13.19 5.24 -13.87
N VAL A 93 -13.71 5.91 -12.85
CA VAL A 93 -15.11 5.83 -12.45
C VAL A 93 -15.76 7.19 -12.63
N LYS A 94 -16.91 7.21 -13.32
CA LYS A 94 -17.70 8.44 -13.42
C LYS A 94 -18.35 8.75 -12.08
N THR A 95 -18.19 9.98 -11.60
CA THR A 95 -18.78 10.42 -10.33
C THR A 95 -20.28 10.18 -10.28
N ALA A 96 -20.98 10.37 -11.41
CA ALA A 96 -22.43 10.13 -11.52
C ALA A 96 -22.84 8.67 -11.27
N ASP A 97 -21.93 7.71 -11.45
CA ASP A 97 -22.18 6.29 -11.26
C ASP A 97 -21.92 5.80 -9.83
N ILE A 98 -21.36 6.65 -8.98
CA ILE A 98 -21.03 6.30 -7.59
C ILE A 98 -22.29 6.38 -6.72
N LYS A 99 -22.63 5.25 -6.09
CA LYS A 99 -23.69 5.18 -5.10
C LYS A 99 -23.19 5.55 -3.70
N GLU A 100 -22.04 5.00 -3.32
CA GLU A 100 -21.48 5.17 -1.98
C GLU A 100 -19.95 5.09 -2.02
N ARG A 101 -19.32 5.87 -1.16
CA ARG A 101 -17.88 5.88 -0.95
C ARG A 101 -17.62 5.59 0.52
N ILE A 102 -16.94 4.47 0.82
CA ILE A 102 -16.66 4.03 2.17
C ILE A 102 -15.15 4.04 2.39
N LYS A 103 -14.68 4.79 3.39
CA LYS A 103 -13.28 4.74 3.82
C LYS A 103 -13.07 3.44 4.60
N GLY A 104 -12.16 2.60 4.11
CA GLY A 104 -11.82 1.34 4.73
C GLY A 104 -10.55 1.39 5.58
N PRO A 105 -10.15 0.25 6.15
CA PRO A 105 -8.83 0.10 6.77
C PRO A 105 -7.73 0.22 5.70
N SER A 106 -6.46 0.21 6.14
CA SER A 106 -5.32 0.22 5.22
C SER A 106 -5.46 -0.88 4.16
N GLY A 107 -5.05 -0.56 2.93
CA GLY A 107 -4.93 -1.55 1.86
C GLY A 107 -3.84 -2.60 2.11
N MET A 108 -2.89 -2.30 2.99
CA MET A 108 -1.93 -3.28 3.48
C MET A 108 -2.63 -4.22 4.46
N PRO A 109 -2.69 -5.54 4.19
CA PRO A 109 -3.49 -6.44 5.01
C PRO A 109 -2.89 -6.65 6.41
N PRO A 110 -3.72 -6.86 7.44
CA PRO A 110 -3.23 -7.25 8.77
C PRO A 110 -2.76 -8.70 8.78
N GLY A 111 -1.95 -9.05 9.78
CA GLY A 111 -1.54 -10.45 10.01
C GLY A 111 -0.31 -10.89 9.22
N LEU A 112 0.37 -10.02 8.50
CA LEU A 112 1.58 -10.37 7.73
C LEU A 112 2.68 -10.95 8.63
N GLN A 113 2.80 -10.48 9.87
CA GLN A 113 3.76 -10.99 10.84
C GLN A 113 3.51 -12.44 11.25
N MET A 114 2.31 -12.98 11.03
CA MET A 114 1.95 -14.36 11.39
C MET A 114 2.37 -15.40 10.34
N ILE A 115 2.64 -14.96 9.11
CA ILE A 115 3.05 -15.84 8.02
C ILE A 115 4.56 -15.93 7.84
N VAL A 116 5.32 -15.25 8.67
CA VAL A 116 6.78 -15.29 8.65
C VAL A 116 7.31 -15.54 10.06
N SER A 117 8.55 -16.04 10.15
CA SER A 117 9.24 -16.16 11.43
C SER A 117 9.67 -14.79 11.95
N LYS A 118 9.98 -14.70 13.24
CA LYS A 118 10.55 -13.48 13.84
C LYS A 118 11.84 -13.07 13.14
N ARG A 119 12.66 -14.04 12.76
CA ARG A 119 13.92 -13.80 12.03
C ARG A 119 13.66 -13.21 10.65
N GLU A 120 12.71 -13.77 9.93
CA GLU A 120 12.31 -13.27 8.60
C GLU A 120 11.74 -11.86 8.69
N LEU A 121 10.89 -11.60 9.70
CA LEU A 121 10.35 -10.26 9.93
C LEU A 121 11.47 -9.26 10.26
N ARG A 122 12.42 -9.65 11.10
CA ARG A 122 13.59 -8.83 11.41
C ARG A 122 14.40 -8.52 10.16
N ASP A 123 14.64 -9.52 9.30
CA ASP A 123 15.40 -9.35 8.07
C ASP A 123 14.69 -8.37 7.12
N LEU A 124 13.37 -8.43 7.04
CA LEU A 124 12.56 -7.48 6.26
C LEU A 124 12.71 -6.05 6.81
N ILE A 125 12.59 -5.87 8.12
CA ILE A 125 12.74 -4.56 8.77
C ILE A 125 14.15 -3.99 8.52
N GLU A 126 15.19 -4.81 8.65
CA GLU A 126 16.57 -4.39 8.39
C GLU A 126 16.78 -4.00 6.92
N TYR A 127 16.18 -4.73 6.00
CA TYR A 127 16.23 -4.36 4.59
C TYR A 127 15.55 -3.00 4.33
N LEU A 128 14.37 -2.78 4.88
CA LEU A 128 13.66 -1.51 4.74
C LEU A 128 14.43 -0.38 5.41
N ALA A 129 14.97 -0.60 6.60
CA ALA A 129 15.79 0.38 7.32
C ALA A 129 17.08 0.74 6.56
N SER A 130 17.58 -0.16 5.74
CA SER A 130 18.77 0.07 4.89
C SER A 130 18.47 0.91 3.65
N GLN A 131 17.21 1.14 3.31
CA GLN A 131 16.81 1.98 2.18
C GLN A 131 16.97 3.45 2.57
N LYS A 132 18.20 3.97 2.43
CA LYS A 132 18.55 5.34 2.78
C LYS A 132 18.53 6.21 1.52
N ASN A 133 18.22 7.50 1.71
CA ASN A 133 18.43 8.48 0.65
C ASN A 133 19.95 8.60 0.39
N GLU A 134 20.32 8.66 -0.87
CA GLU A 134 21.70 8.97 -1.22
C GLU A 134 22.03 10.37 -0.78
N VAL A 135 23.15 10.52 -0.07
CA VAL A 135 23.70 11.83 0.28
C VAL A 135 24.48 12.31 -0.93
N ARG A 136 23.98 13.36 -1.55
CA ARG A 136 24.66 14.03 -2.68
C ARG A 136 25.48 15.20 -2.20
#